data_8686cde24806886564bb470d976e205b
#
_entry.id   8686cde24806886564bb470d976e205b
#
_cell.length_a   1.000
_cell.length_b   1.000
_cell.length_c   1.000
_cell.angle_alpha   90.00
_cell.angle_beta   90.00
_cell.angle_gamma   90.00
#
_symmetry.space_group_name_H-M   'P 1'
#
loop_
_entity.id
_entity.type
_entity.pdbx_description
1 polymer ?
#
loop_
_entity_poly.entity_id
_entity_poly.type
_entity_poly.pdbx_seq_one_letter_code
_entity_poly.pdbx_strand_id
1 'polypeptide(L)'
;MMGQLVANGHELTPHPDQADVLVVNTCSFIDPAKKESVDAILEMAEYKKIGRAKKLIVAGCLVERYRGDIRKEMPEVDAIVGTNELESIVALCEGEEPRSNPLEPYLYHDLTPRVLATPRHFAYIKIAEGCDHPCTFCVIPQYRGRFRSRRFESVVAEATRLFQQGVR
;
A
#
# COMPACT_ATOMS: atom_id res chain seq x y z
N MET A 1 1.59 2.34 4.65
CA MET A 1 2.96 2.44 4.09
C MET A 1 3.63 3.76 4.42
N MET A 2 3.20 4.93 3.88
CA MET A 2 3.86 6.23 4.12
C MET A 2 4.15 6.52 5.59
N GLY A 3 3.18 6.34 6.48
CA GLY A 3 3.37 6.55 7.92
C GLY A 3 4.41 5.63 8.54
N GLN A 4 4.49 4.37 8.11
CA GLN A 4 5.51 3.41 8.57
C GLN A 4 6.91 3.83 8.11
N LEU A 5 7.05 4.27 6.86
CA LEU A 5 8.32 4.77 6.33
C LEU A 5 8.81 5.98 7.12
N VAL A 6 7.96 6.99 7.32
CA VAL A 6 8.30 8.19 8.10
C VAL A 6 8.65 7.85 9.55
N ALA A 7 7.90 6.95 10.19
CA ALA A 7 8.17 6.50 11.56
C ALA A 7 9.52 5.77 11.70
N ASN A 8 10.04 5.21 10.61
CA ASN A 8 11.36 4.56 10.55
C ASN A 8 12.46 5.45 9.92
N GLY A 9 12.23 6.77 9.88
CA GLY A 9 13.27 7.73 9.52
C GLY A 9 13.41 8.00 8.01
N HIS A 10 12.52 7.45 7.16
CA HIS A 10 12.52 7.77 5.74
C HIS A 10 11.85 9.13 5.48
N GLU A 11 12.39 9.87 4.54
CA GLU A 11 11.82 11.12 4.05
C GLU A 11 10.98 10.87 2.79
N LEU A 12 9.80 11.48 2.72
CA LEU A 12 8.93 11.40 1.54
C LEU A 12 9.17 12.59 0.62
N THR A 13 9.43 12.33 -0.66
CA THR A 13 9.57 13.37 -1.69
C THR A 13 8.48 13.24 -2.76
N PRO A 14 7.92 14.36 -3.27
CA PRO A 14 7.04 14.35 -4.42
C PRO A 14 7.80 14.26 -5.77
N HIS A 15 9.14 14.25 -5.74
CA HIS A 15 10.00 14.28 -6.91
C HIS A 15 10.62 12.89 -7.15
N PRO A 16 10.11 12.10 -8.11
CA PRO A 16 10.59 10.73 -8.36
C PRO A 16 12.06 10.69 -8.82
N ASP A 17 12.53 11.71 -9.50
CA ASP A 17 13.94 11.86 -9.95
C ASP A 17 14.94 12.00 -8.78
N GLN A 18 14.47 12.45 -7.60
CA GLN A 18 15.28 12.65 -6.41
C GLN A 18 15.14 11.52 -5.38
N ALA A 19 14.21 10.60 -5.61
CA ALA A 19 13.95 9.49 -4.69
C ALA A 19 15.03 8.39 -4.81
N ASP A 20 15.42 7.80 -3.68
CA ASP A 20 16.28 6.61 -3.65
C ASP A 20 15.48 5.31 -3.85
N VAL A 21 14.19 5.32 -3.46
CA VAL A 21 13.25 4.21 -3.63
C VAL A 21 11.93 4.73 -4.15
N LEU A 22 11.40 4.10 -5.19
CA LEU A 22 10.10 4.38 -5.78
C LEU A 22 9.09 3.32 -5.32
N VAL A 23 7.92 3.75 -4.83
CA VAL A 23 6.86 2.84 -4.40
C VAL A 23 5.57 3.15 -5.14
N VAL A 24 5.08 2.22 -5.94
CA VAL A 24 3.82 2.34 -6.68
C VAL A 24 2.73 1.54 -5.95
N ASN A 25 1.72 2.24 -5.43
CA ASN A 25 0.55 1.60 -4.83
C ASN A 25 -0.53 1.37 -5.90
N THR A 26 -0.90 0.12 -6.12
CA THR A 26 -1.66 -0.32 -7.28
C THR A 26 -3.08 -0.75 -6.94
N CYS A 27 -3.96 -0.66 -7.93
CA CYS A 27 -5.32 -1.16 -7.90
C CYS A 27 -5.53 -2.22 -9.00
N SER A 28 -6.41 -3.21 -8.73
CA SER A 28 -6.80 -4.22 -9.74
C SER A 28 -8.30 -4.47 -9.79
N PHE A 29 -9.10 -3.57 -9.24
CA PHE A 29 -10.54 -3.76 -9.11
C PHE A 29 -11.28 -3.61 -10.45
N ILE A 30 -10.96 -2.58 -11.22
CA ILE A 30 -11.53 -2.31 -12.54
C ILE A 30 -10.43 -2.18 -13.60
N ASP A 31 -10.75 -2.44 -14.87
CA ASP A 31 -9.76 -2.40 -15.95
C ASP A 31 -9.06 -1.05 -16.13
N PRO A 32 -9.75 0.11 -16.05
CA PRO A 32 -9.07 1.40 -16.10
C PRO A 32 -8.03 1.58 -14.99
N ALA A 33 -8.34 1.16 -13.76
CA ALA A 33 -7.40 1.26 -12.63
C ALA A 33 -6.22 0.28 -12.75
N LYS A 34 -6.43 -0.88 -13.38
CA LYS A 34 -5.33 -1.80 -13.73
C LYS A 34 -4.38 -1.15 -14.73
N LYS A 35 -4.95 -0.56 -15.80
CA LYS A 35 -4.16 0.13 -16.81
C LYS A 35 -3.35 1.27 -16.20
N GLU A 36 -4.00 2.16 -15.43
CA GLU A 36 -3.33 3.25 -14.70
C GLU A 36 -2.18 2.72 -13.81
N SER A 37 -2.41 1.60 -13.11
CA SER A 37 -1.39 0.98 -12.26
C SER A 37 -0.19 0.50 -13.08
N VAL A 38 -0.42 -0.14 -14.23
CA VAL A 38 0.66 -0.60 -15.12
C VAL A 38 1.40 0.59 -15.72
N ASP A 39 0.68 1.59 -16.21
CA ASP A 39 1.27 2.81 -16.78
C ASP A 39 2.16 3.52 -15.73
N ALA A 40 1.69 3.63 -14.48
CA ALA A 40 2.46 4.20 -13.38
C ALA A 40 3.72 3.39 -13.03
N ILE A 41 3.66 2.05 -13.08
CA ILE A 41 4.85 1.20 -12.87
C ILE A 41 5.87 1.47 -13.97
N LEU A 42 5.46 1.51 -15.22
CA LEU A 42 6.35 1.76 -16.35
C LEU A 42 6.97 3.15 -16.31
N GLU A 43 6.17 4.17 -15.94
CA GLU A 43 6.69 5.52 -15.73
C GLU A 43 7.75 5.57 -14.62
N MET A 44 7.51 4.94 -13.48
CA MET A 44 8.47 4.88 -12.39
C MET A 44 9.71 4.05 -12.75
N ALA A 45 9.57 3.03 -13.61
CA ALA A 45 10.70 2.29 -14.14
C ALA A 45 11.63 3.18 -14.99
N GLU A 46 11.07 4.12 -15.78
CA GLU A 46 11.89 5.10 -16.50
C GLU A 46 12.61 6.05 -15.53
N TYR A 47 11.94 6.55 -14.49
CA TYR A 47 12.60 7.35 -13.45
C TYR A 47 13.73 6.58 -12.75
N LYS A 48 13.56 5.28 -12.53
CA LYS A 48 14.64 4.43 -11.99
C LYS A 48 15.86 4.36 -12.91
N LYS A 49 15.67 4.36 -14.25
CA LYS A 49 16.78 4.33 -15.22
C LYS A 49 17.54 5.64 -15.29
N ILE A 50 16.85 6.78 -15.25
CA ILE A 50 17.43 8.11 -15.47
C ILE A 50 17.71 8.90 -14.19
N GLY A 51 17.04 8.57 -13.09
CA GLY A 51 17.15 9.22 -11.79
C GLY A 51 18.15 8.53 -10.87
N ARG A 52 18.04 8.83 -9.58
CA ARG A 52 18.89 8.22 -8.54
C ARG A 52 18.28 6.99 -7.86
N ALA A 53 17.04 6.64 -8.19
CA ALA A 53 16.33 5.53 -7.57
C ALA A 53 17.03 4.19 -7.85
N LYS A 54 17.29 3.45 -6.77
CA LYS A 54 17.93 2.12 -6.84
C LYS A 54 16.91 0.99 -6.80
N LYS A 55 15.68 1.28 -6.33
CA LYS A 55 14.61 0.29 -6.17
C LYS A 55 13.28 0.82 -6.64
N LEU A 56 12.52 -0.06 -7.30
CA LEU A 56 11.11 0.09 -7.64
C LEU A 56 10.32 -1.00 -6.93
N ILE A 57 9.43 -0.61 -6.03
CA ILE A 57 8.57 -1.50 -5.26
C ILE A 57 7.13 -1.33 -5.73
N VAL A 58 6.46 -2.42 -6.06
CA VAL A 58 5.04 -2.42 -6.43
C VAL A 58 4.22 -2.99 -5.29
N ALA A 59 3.22 -2.25 -4.83
CA ALA A 59 2.37 -2.63 -3.70
C ALA A 59 0.89 -2.67 -4.07
N GLY A 60 0.09 -3.43 -3.35
CA GLY A 60 -1.37 -3.36 -3.40
C GLY A 60 -2.05 -4.50 -4.14
N CYS A 61 -3.30 -4.25 -4.59
CA CYS A 61 -4.19 -5.29 -5.09
C CYS A 61 -3.72 -5.92 -6.42
N LEU A 62 -2.98 -5.18 -7.26
CA LEU A 62 -2.44 -5.74 -8.50
C LEU A 62 -1.45 -6.87 -8.20
N VAL A 63 -0.65 -6.70 -7.14
CA VAL A 63 0.31 -7.71 -6.68
C VAL A 63 -0.41 -9.00 -6.25
N GLU A 64 -1.51 -8.90 -5.53
CA GLU A 64 -2.28 -10.10 -5.11
C GLU A 64 -2.76 -10.93 -6.31
N ARG A 65 -3.14 -10.24 -7.38
CA ARG A 65 -3.71 -10.90 -8.57
C ARG A 65 -2.66 -11.42 -9.53
N TYR A 66 -1.60 -10.64 -9.74
CA TYR A 66 -0.66 -10.83 -10.86
C TYR A 66 0.78 -10.94 -10.38
N ARG A 67 1.02 -11.45 -9.15
CA ARG A 67 2.35 -11.58 -8.55
C ARG A 67 3.37 -12.29 -9.46
N GLY A 68 2.93 -13.39 -10.09
CA GLY A 68 3.77 -14.15 -11.02
C GLY A 68 4.05 -13.41 -12.31
N ASP A 69 3.03 -12.75 -12.87
CA ASP A 69 3.14 -12.01 -14.12
C ASP A 69 4.02 -10.76 -13.95
N ILE A 70 3.84 -10.02 -12.85
CA ILE A 70 4.68 -8.84 -12.53
C ILE A 70 6.15 -9.25 -12.45
N ARG A 71 6.48 -10.34 -11.75
CA ARG A 71 7.86 -10.80 -11.63
C ARG A 71 8.47 -11.25 -12.97
N LYS A 72 7.64 -11.80 -13.84
CA LYS A 72 8.10 -12.34 -15.14
C LYS A 72 8.18 -11.25 -16.20
N GLU A 73 7.15 -10.38 -16.30
CA GLU A 73 6.97 -9.45 -17.40
C GLU A 73 7.54 -8.05 -17.08
N MET A 74 7.84 -7.75 -15.81
CA MET A 74 8.34 -6.45 -15.35
C MET A 74 9.67 -6.62 -14.56
N PRO A 75 10.78 -6.94 -15.23
CA PRO A 75 12.07 -7.16 -14.57
C PRO A 75 12.64 -5.91 -13.89
N GLU A 76 12.10 -4.72 -14.18
CA GLU A 76 12.47 -3.46 -13.52
C GLU A 76 11.97 -3.37 -12.08
N VAL A 77 10.97 -4.17 -11.71
CA VAL A 77 10.39 -4.21 -10.36
C VAL A 77 11.28 -5.06 -9.46
N ASP A 78 11.87 -4.45 -8.44
CA ASP A 78 12.80 -5.12 -7.53
C ASP A 78 12.08 -5.88 -6.41
N ALA A 79 10.93 -5.35 -5.95
CA ALA A 79 10.17 -5.98 -4.89
C ALA A 79 8.65 -5.76 -5.05
N ILE A 80 7.87 -6.68 -4.49
CA ILE A 80 6.43 -6.63 -4.52
C ILE A 80 5.84 -6.83 -3.13
N VAL A 81 4.77 -6.09 -2.82
CA VAL A 81 4.09 -6.07 -1.50
C VAL A 81 2.60 -6.30 -1.70
N GLY A 82 2.08 -7.41 -1.23
CA GLY A 82 0.64 -7.68 -1.23
C GLY A 82 -0.14 -6.85 -0.19
N THR A 83 -1.45 -6.95 -0.24
CA THR A 83 -2.34 -6.20 0.66
C THR A 83 -2.19 -6.58 2.14
N ASN A 84 -1.78 -7.81 2.42
CA ASN A 84 -1.51 -8.30 3.77
C ASN A 84 -0.04 -8.17 4.21
N GLU A 85 0.83 -7.68 3.34
CA GLU A 85 2.28 -7.59 3.55
C GLU A 85 2.77 -6.16 3.78
N LEU A 86 1.85 -5.22 4.09
CA LEU A 86 2.16 -3.78 4.20
C LEU A 86 3.22 -3.44 5.25
N GLU A 87 3.40 -4.28 6.26
CA GLU A 87 4.42 -4.11 7.30
C GLU A 87 5.84 -4.36 6.79
N SER A 88 5.97 -5.11 5.68
CA SER A 88 7.27 -5.40 5.06
C SER A 88 7.86 -4.22 4.27
N ILE A 89 7.10 -3.13 4.09
CA ILE A 89 7.52 -2.03 3.22
C ILE A 89 8.85 -1.40 3.67
N VAL A 90 9.07 -1.25 4.98
CA VAL A 90 10.30 -0.67 5.54
C VAL A 90 11.50 -1.56 5.21
N ALA A 91 11.42 -2.85 5.58
CA ALA A 91 12.48 -3.82 5.31
C ALA A 91 12.83 -3.89 3.82
N LEU A 92 11.81 -3.89 2.94
CA LEU A 92 12.04 -3.90 1.50
C LEU A 92 12.70 -2.62 0.98
N CYS A 93 12.37 -1.45 1.52
CA CYS A 93 13.08 -0.20 1.19
C CYS A 93 14.55 -0.27 1.60
N GLU A 94 14.84 -0.84 2.75
CA GLU A 94 16.20 -1.01 3.29
C GLU A 94 16.99 -2.16 2.64
N GLY A 95 16.32 -3.00 1.85
CA GLY A 95 16.96 -4.12 1.14
C GLY A 95 17.02 -5.41 1.92
N GLU A 96 16.23 -5.50 2.97
CA GLU A 96 16.08 -6.71 3.76
C GLU A 96 15.00 -7.64 3.19
N GLU A 97 15.09 -8.93 3.52
CA GLU A 97 14.03 -9.90 3.25
C GLU A 97 12.77 -9.56 4.05
N PRO A 98 11.57 -9.63 3.45
CA PRO A 98 10.33 -9.32 4.13
C PRO A 98 10.06 -10.31 5.26
N ARG A 99 9.84 -9.81 6.46
CA ARG A 99 9.47 -10.62 7.66
C ARG A 99 7.96 -10.88 7.75
N SER A 100 7.23 -10.79 6.65
CA SER A 100 5.79 -10.99 6.67
C SER A 100 5.44 -12.45 6.89
N ASN A 101 4.51 -12.70 7.82
CA ASN A 101 3.83 -13.98 7.88
C ASN A 101 2.60 -13.89 6.95
N PRO A 102 2.63 -14.52 5.77
CA PRO A 102 1.52 -14.45 4.82
C PRO A 102 0.22 -15.08 5.34
N LEU A 103 0.30 -15.79 6.47
CA LEU A 103 -0.84 -16.43 7.12
C LEU A 103 -1.60 -15.49 8.06
N GLU A 104 -1.01 -14.37 8.48
CA GLU A 104 -1.69 -13.39 9.32
C GLU A 104 -2.21 -12.22 8.48
N PRO A 105 -3.52 -12.16 8.24
CA PRO A 105 -4.10 -11.08 7.45
C PRO A 105 -3.99 -9.74 8.19
N TYR A 106 -3.31 -8.78 7.54
CA TYR A 106 -3.14 -7.43 8.07
C TYR A 106 -4.48 -6.73 8.31
N LEU A 107 -4.64 -6.16 9.49
CA LEU A 107 -5.77 -5.29 9.82
C LEU A 107 -5.25 -4.00 10.48
N TYR A 108 -5.68 -2.88 9.97
CA TYR A 108 -5.35 -1.56 10.50
C TYR A 108 -5.78 -1.42 11.96
N HIS A 109 -4.97 -0.75 12.78
CA HIS A 109 -5.30 -0.39 14.16
C HIS A 109 -4.92 1.08 14.45
N ASP A 110 -5.37 1.61 15.57
CA ASP A 110 -5.19 3.02 15.93
C ASP A 110 -3.72 3.44 16.12
N LEU A 111 -2.85 2.52 16.52
CA LEU A 111 -1.42 2.79 16.70
C LEU A 111 -0.61 2.72 15.38
N THR A 112 -1.23 2.30 14.27
CA THR A 112 -0.53 2.28 12.97
C THR A 112 -0.10 3.69 12.58
N PRO A 113 1.20 3.94 12.35
CA PRO A 113 1.68 5.26 11.93
C PRO A 113 1.02 5.72 10.64
N ARG A 114 0.59 6.99 10.60
CA ARG A 114 -0.17 7.53 9.50
C ARG A 114 0.33 8.91 9.08
N VAL A 115 0.49 9.10 7.79
CA VAL A 115 0.64 10.42 7.14
C VAL A 115 -0.66 10.76 6.46
N LEU A 116 -1.23 11.93 6.73
CA LEU A 116 -2.42 12.41 6.06
C LEU A 116 -2.03 12.98 4.70
N ALA A 117 -2.49 12.32 3.63
CA ALA A 117 -2.36 12.80 2.24
C ALA A 117 -3.63 13.52 1.75
N THR A 118 -4.67 13.60 2.59
CA THR A 118 -5.90 14.34 2.32
C THR A 118 -5.78 15.80 2.76
N PRO A 119 -6.60 16.72 2.20
CA PRO A 119 -6.75 18.06 2.76
C PRO A 119 -7.08 18.01 4.25
N ARG A 120 -6.65 19.02 5.01
CA ARG A 120 -6.73 19.01 6.48
C ARG A 120 -8.13 18.94 7.07
N HIS A 121 -9.17 19.23 6.27
CA HIS A 121 -10.54 19.28 6.75
C HIS A 121 -11.26 17.92 6.75
N PHE A 122 -10.67 16.87 6.16
CA PHE A 122 -11.22 15.51 6.22
C PHE A 122 -10.16 14.42 6.21
N ALA A 123 -10.52 13.25 6.72
CA ALA A 123 -9.70 12.04 6.62
C ALA A 123 -10.58 10.80 6.51
N TYR A 124 -10.08 9.77 5.84
CA TYR A 124 -10.73 8.47 5.80
C TYR A 124 -10.28 7.60 6.97
N ILE A 125 -11.21 6.92 7.60
CA ILE A 125 -10.93 5.88 8.60
C ILE A 125 -11.35 4.54 8.02
N LYS A 126 -10.43 3.60 7.98
CA LYS A 126 -10.71 2.23 7.54
C LYS A 126 -11.29 1.46 8.72
N ILE A 127 -12.53 1.04 8.64
CA ILE A 127 -13.25 0.35 9.72
C ILE A 127 -13.23 -1.17 9.58
N ALA A 128 -13.04 -1.69 8.38
CA ALA A 128 -13.06 -3.12 8.10
C ALA A 128 -12.20 -3.47 6.88
N GLU A 129 -11.91 -4.76 6.70
CA GLU A 129 -11.20 -5.33 5.56
C GLU A 129 -11.89 -6.62 5.10
N GLY A 130 -11.83 -6.91 3.78
CA GLY A 130 -12.41 -8.12 3.21
C GLY A 130 -13.92 -8.10 3.05
N CYS A 131 -14.49 -9.20 2.58
CA CYS A 131 -15.94 -9.36 2.38
C CYS A 131 -16.32 -10.84 2.31
N ASP A 132 -17.43 -11.23 2.94
CA ASP A 132 -17.96 -12.59 2.92
C ASP A 132 -19.07 -12.83 1.87
N HIS A 133 -19.47 -11.77 1.14
CA HIS A 133 -20.51 -11.90 0.10
C HIS A 133 -19.95 -12.54 -1.17
N PRO A 134 -20.55 -13.63 -1.67
CA PRO A 134 -20.08 -14.33 -2.88
C PRO A 134 -20.66 -13.73 -4.16
N CYS A 135 -20.53 -12.41 -4.36
CA CYS A 135 -20.98 -11.76 -5.59
C CYS A 135 -20.15 -12.28 -6.78
N THR A 136 -20.82 -12.75 -7.83
CA THR A 136 -20.17 -13.41 -8.99
C THR A 136 -19.18 -12.54 -9.76
N PHE A 137 -19.35 -11.23 -9.71
CA PHE A 137 -18.49 -10.24 -10.38
C PHE A 137 -17.41 -9.63 -9.48
N CYS A 138 -17.40 -9.95 -8.18
CA CYS A 138 -16.55 -9.28 -7.21
C CYS A 138 -15.35 -10.10 -6.82
N VAL A 139 -14.17 -9.51 -6.93
CA VAL A 139 -12.88 -10.15 -6.61
C VAL A 139 -12.37 -9.85 -5.19
N ILE A 140 -13.09 -9.01 -4.41
CA ILE A 140 -12.65 -8.60 -3.07
C ILE A 140 -12.39 -9.79 -2.14
N PRO A 141 -13.25 -10.83 -2.04
CA PRO A 141 -13.00 -11.97 -1.17
C PRO A 141 -11.70 -12.71 -1.50
N GLN A 142 -11.30 -12.73 -2.78
CA GLN A 142 -10.08 -13.41 -3.23
C GLN A 142 -8.80 -12.64 -2.86
N TYR A 143 -8.84 -11.28 -2.89
CA TYR A 143 -7.64 -10.46 -2.70
C TYR A 143 -7.50 -9.87 -1.31
N ARG A 144 -8.62 -9.66 -0.62
CA ARG A 144 -8.66 -9.07 0.73
C ARG A 144 -9.12 -10.05 1.80
N GLY A 145 -9.50 -11.26 1.39
CA GLY A 145 -9.97 -12.32 2.26
C GLY A 145 -11.35 -12.06 2.85
N ARG A 146 -11.67 -12.82 3.91
CA ARG A 146 -12.94 -12.72 4.64
C ARG A 146 -13.10 -11.37 5.34
N PHE A 147 -14.36 -11.02 5.62
CA PHE A 147 -14.68 -9.79 6.36
C PHE A 147 -14.06 -9.83 7.77
N ARG A 148 -13.35 -8.76 8.10
CA ARG A 148 -12.76 -8.51 9.41
C ARG A 148 -13.03 -7.07 9.81
N SER A 149 -13.76 -6.88 10.92
CA SER A 149 -14.00 -5.55 11.48
C SER A 149 -12.88 -5.15 12.44
N ARG A 150 -12.52 -3.90 12.44
CA ARG A 150 -11.72 -3.31 13.51
C ARG A 150 -12.54 -3.25 14.80
N ARG A 151 -11.85 -3.26 15.93
CA ARG A 151 -12.48 -3.02 17.22
C ARG A 151 -13.03 -1.60 17.29
N PHE A 152 -14.20 -1.44 17.87
CA PHE A 152 -14.90 -0.15 17.98
C PHE A 152 -14.00 0.90 18.68
N GLU A 153 -13.35 0.53 19.78
CA GLU A 153 -12.47 1.40 20.56
C GLU A 153 -11.30 1.91 19.72
N SER A 154 -10.71 1.05 18.88
CA SER A 154 -9.62 1.43 17.96
C SER A 154 -10.08 2.45 16.91
N VAL A 155 -11.29 2.30 16.38
CA VAL A 155 -11.86 3.24 15.41
C VAL A 155 -12.11 4.61 16.07
N VAL A 156 -12.70 4.61 17.27
CA VAL A 156 -12.98 5.84 18.05
C VAL A 156 -11.68 6.53 18.45
N ALA A 157 -10.67 5.78 18.91
CA ALA A 157 -9.37 6.34 19.27
C ALA A 157 -8.68 7.02 18.08
N GLU A 158 -8.72 6.40 16.88
CA GLU A 158 -8.19 7.01 15.66
C GLU A 158 -8.98 8.28 15.27
N ALA A 159 -10.32 8.23 15.30
CA ALA A 159 -11.16 9.37 15.00
C ALA A 159 -10.88 10.57 15.93
N THR A 160 -10.78 10.30 17.24
CA THR A 160 -10.46 11.32 18.24
C THR A 160 -9.10 11.99 17.96
N ARG A 161 -8.08 11.19 17.64
CA ARG A 161 -6.75 11.70 17.32
C ARG A 161 -6.75 12.55 16.05
N LEU A 162 -7.45 12.12 15.00
CA LEU A 162 -7.60 12.90 13.77
C LEU A 162 -8.32 14.24 14.03
N PHE A 163 -9.37 14.23 14.85
CA PHE A 163 -10.05 15.45 15.26
C PHE A 163 -9.13 16.40 16.02
N GLN A 164 -8.32 15.89 16.95
CA GLN A 164 -7.31 16.68 17.68
C GLN A 164 -6.24 17.28 16.76
N GLN A 165 -5.97 16.63 15.63
CA GLN A 165 -5.07 17.13 14.58
C GLN A 165 -5.72 18.16 13.65
N GLY A 166 -6.99 18.50 13.85
CA GLY A 166 -7.73 19.53 13.12
C GLY A 166 -8.60 19.02 11.98
N VAL A 167 -8.75 17.71 11.83
CA VAL A 167 -9.75 17.12 10.91
C VAL A 167 -11.14 17.37 11.46
N ARG A 168 -12.10 17.76 10.61
CA ARG A 168 -13.47 18.12 11.00
C ARG A 168 -14.52 17.41 10.15
#